data_69c32ade54c0dae703fec630af88b5cd
#
_entry.id   69c32ade54c0dae703fec630af88b5cd
#
_cell.length_a   1.000
_cell.length_b   1.000
_cell.length_c   1.000
_cell.angle_alpha   90.00
_cell.angle_beta   90.00
_cell.angle_gamma   90.00
#
_symmetry.space_group_name_H-M   'P 1'
#
loop_
_entity.id
_entity.type
_entity.pdbx_description
1 polymer ?
#
loop_
_entity_poly.entity_id
_entity_poly.type
_entity_poly.pdbx_seq_one_letter_code
_entity_poly.pdbx_strand_id
1 'polypeptide(L)'
;NPTVGRPGQYRVSGNTVEIYRRAFSFPDGSEEARRIEVRLAAGAIKGIHDPLDGRSLDLARLDPAEIASIYPLQKEDRTLVDIEDVPPLLVTGLQAVEDRHFKSHPGVYLRGIARAALANARAGRAVQGGSTLTQQLVKNFFLTRDRTVVRKFNEAIMALLLELHYDKAEILEAYINEVFLGQQGSYAVHGFGRASLFYFDQPLERLEPHQIALLIGLVKGPSYYNPRKHPERARERRDQVLVSFAETGLLS
;
A
#
# COMPACT_ATOMS: atom_id res chain seq x y z
N ASN A 1 3.55 -23.23 -21.82
CA ASN A 1 2.65 -23.59 -20.70
C ASN A 1 3.11 -22.84 -19.46
N PRO A 2 2.30 -21.95 -18.89
CA PRO A 2 2.68 -21.27 -17.65
C PRO A 2 2.78 -22.31 -16.54
N THR A 3 3.93 -22.41 -15.93
CA THR A 3 4.16 -23.21 -14.73
C THR A 3 3.53 -22.51 -13.53
N VAL A 4 2.94 -23.26 -12.60
CA VAL A 4 2.46 -22.75 -11.31
C VAL A 4 3.70 -22.42 -10.47
N GLY A 5 4.19 -21.19 -10.58
CA GLY A 5 5.49 -20.76 -10.03
C GLY A 5 5.42 -19.98 -8.73
N ARG A 6 4.25 -19.45 -8.35
CA ARG A 6 4.07 -18.57 -7.16
C ARG A 6 2.86 -18.99 -6.34
N PRO A 7 2.91 -18.81 -4.99
CA PRO A 7 1.75 -19.01 -4.13
C PRO A 7 0.53 -18.20 -4.61
N GLY A 8 -0.67 -18.81 -4.53
CA GLY A 8 -1.93 -18.23 -5.01
C GLY A 8 -2.25 -18.52 -6.47
N GLN A 9 -1.37 -19.17 -7.20
CA GLN A 9 -1.64 -19.59 -8.58
C GLN A 9 -2.23 -21.01 -8.63
N TYR A 10 -3.04 -21.25 -9.64
CA TYR A 10 -3.53 -22.59 -9.96
C TYR A 10 -3.52 -22.84 -11.47
N ARG A 11 -3.55 -24.11 -11.85
CA ARG A 11 -3.67 -24.54 -13.23
C ARG A 11 -4.61 -25.73 -13.33
N VAL A 12 -5.48 -25.73 -14.32
CA VAL A 12 -6.34 -26.87 -14.65
C VAL A 12 -5.80 -27.51 -15.93
N SER A 13 -5.57 -28.82 -15.91
CA SER A 13 -5.09 -29.60 -17.04
C SER A 13 -5.86 -30.91 -17.12
N GLY A 14 -6.86 -30.97 -18.00
CA GLY A 14 -7.77 -32.11 -18.06
C GLY A 14 -8.48 -32.35 -16.74
N ASN A 15 -8.27 -33.53 -16.17
CA ASN A 15 -8.85 -33.93 -14.88
C ASN A 15 -7.95 -33.64 -13.67
N THR A 16 -6.93 -32.82 -13.83
CA THR A 16 -5.98 -32.47 -12.77
C THR A 16 -5.98 -30.98 -12.53
N VAL A 17 -6.06 -30.60 -11.25
CA VAL A 17 -5.94 -29.21 -10.79
C VAL A 17 -4.68 -29.12 -9.94
N GLU A 18 -3.69 -28.35 -10.39
CA GLU A 18 -2.50 -28.01 -9.62
C GLU A 18 -2.72 -26.65 -8.94
N ILE A 19 -2.52 -26.58 -7.63
CA ILE A 19 -2.71 -25.38 -6.82
C ILE A 19 -1.43 -25.11 -6.03
N TYR A 20 -0.94 -23.88 -6.05
CA TYR A 20 0.11 -23.44 -5.14
C TYR A 20 -0.54 -22.60 -4.06
N ARG A 21 -0.90 -23.27 -2.94
CA ARG A 21 -1.51 -22.64 -1.77
C ARG A 21 -0.54 -21.66 -1.13
N ARG A 22 -1.06 -20.51 -0.65
CA ARG A 22 -0.32 -19.56 0.18
C ARG A 22 -0.09 -20.12 1.58
N ALA A 23 0.91 -19.61 2.29
CA ALA A 23 1.01 -19.79 3.73
C ALA A 23 -0.20 -19.09 4.41
N PHE A 24 -0.80 -19.74 5.40
CA PHE A 24 -1.95 -19.20 6.10
C PHE A 24 -1.98 -19.70 7.56
N SER A 25 -2.32 -18.79 8.48
CA SER A 25 -2.53 -19.13 9.90
C SER A 25 -4.00 -19.43 10.14
N PHE A 26 -4.31 -20.71 10.28
CA PHE A 26 -5.64 -21.17 10.68
C PHE A 26 -5.79 -21.07 12.22
N PRO A 27 -7.01 -21.07 12.77
CA PRO A 27 -7.20 -21.01 14.22
C PRO A 27 -6.53 -22.15 15.00
N ASP A 28 -6.27 -23.27 14.36
CA ASP A 28 -5.66 -24.48 14.92
C ASP A 28 -4.18 -24.67 14.55
N GLY A 29 -3.56 -23.69 13.84
CA GLY A 29 -2.13 -23.71 13.52
C GLY A 29 -1.81 -23.08 12.17
N SER A 30 -0.55 -22.72 11.99
CA SER A 30 -0.05 -22.16 10.74
C SER A 30 0.37 -23.25 9.77
N GLU A 31 0.06 -23.05 8.49
CA GLU A 31 0.48 -23.92 7.40
C GLU A 31 1.29 -23.15 6.36
N GLU A 32 2.42 -23.73 6.00
CA GLU A 32 3.33 -23.16 5.00
C GLU A 32 2.74 -23.20 3.59
N ALA A 33 3.28 -22.35 2.70
CA ALA A 33 2.94 -22.39 1.29
C ALA A 33 3.32 -23.74 0.68
N ARG A 34 2.36 -24.39 -0.01
CA ARG A 34 2.54 -25.76 -0.52
C ARG A 34 1.88 -25.94 -1.87
N ARG A 35 2.50 -26.73 -2.74
CA ARG A 35 1.88 -27.20 -3.99
C ARG A 35 1.01 -28.43 -3.70
N ILE A 36 -0.15 -28.48 -4.35
CA ILE A 36 -1.16 -29.51 -4.18
C ILE A 36 -1.65 -29.91 -5.58
N GLU A 37 -1.68 -31.20 -5.86
CA GLU A 37 -2.28 -31.76 -7.07
C GLU A 37 -3.59 -32.45 -6.70
N VAL A 38 -4.69 -32.00 -7.27
CA VAL A 38 -6.03 -32.59 -7.09
C VAL A 38 -6.43 -33.31 -8.37
N ARG A 39 -6.70 -34.60 -8.28
CA ARG A 39 -7.20 -35.42 -9.39
C ARG A 39 -8.69 -35.56 -9.30
N LEU A 40 -9.38 -35.32 -10.40
CA LEU A 40 -10.82 -35.42 -10.53
C LEU A 40 -11.21 -36.63 -11.35
N ALA A 41 -12.34 -37.26 -11.04
CA ALA A 41 -12.98 -38.27 -11.87
C ALA A 41 -14.50 -38.10 -11.75
N ALA A 42 -15.21 -38.03 -12.86
CA ALA A 42 -16.65 -37.84 -12.93
C ALA A 42 -17.16 -36.67 -12.09
N GLY A 43 -16.39 -35.56 -12.03
CA GLY A 43 -16.75 -34.36 -11.26
C GLY A 43 -16.48 -34.44 -9.76
N ALA A 44 -15.91 -35.54 -9.26
CA ALA A 44 -15.54 -35.73 -7.86
C ALA A 44 -14.01 -35.78 -7.67
N ILE A 45 -13.53 -35.43 -6.48
CA ILE A 45 -12.13 -35.57 -6.09
C ILE A 45 -11.82 -37.06 -5.94
N LYS A 46 -10.90 -37.57 -6.75
CA LYS A 46 -10.39 -38.93 -6.68
C LYS A 46 -9.22 -39.08 -5.72
N GLY A 47 -8.40 -38.05 -5.60
CA GLY A 47 -7.25 -38.02 -4.72
C GLY A 47 -6.55 -36.67 -4.73
N ILE A 48 -5.81 -36.43 -3.65
CA ILE A 48 -5.00 -35.23 -3.45
C ILE A 48 -3.57 -35.69 -3.22
N HIS A 49 -2.61 -35.07 -3.90
CA HIS A 49 -1.20 -35.47 -3.82
C HIS A 49 -0.30 -34.25 -3.66
N ASP A 50 0.83 -34.46 -3.02
CA ASP A 50 1.94 -33.51 -3.09
C ASP A 50 2.74 -33.75 -4.38
N PRO A 51 2.85 -32.80 -5.29
CA PRO A 51 3.56 -32.99 -6.56
C PRO A 51 5.08 -33.09 -6.39
N LEU A 52 5.66 -32.76 -5.23
CA LEU A 52 7.10 -32.82 -4.96
C LEU A 52 7.57 -34.23 -4.60
N ASP A 53 6.80 -34.95 -3.79
CA ASP A 53 7.16 -36.29 -3.30
C ASP A 53 6.16 -37.36 -3.69
N GLY A 54 5.07 -37.02 -4.37
CA GLY A 54 4.01 -37.93 -4.82
C GLY A 54 3.15 -38.50 -3.71
N ARG A 55 3.33 -38.03 -2.46
CA ARG A 55 2.59 -38.51 -1.28
C ARG A 55 1.11 -38.19 -1.41
N SER A 56 0.26 -39.16 -1.09
CA SER A 56 -1.18 -38.94 -0.96
C SER A 56 -1.47 -38.13 0.31
N LEU A 57 -2.37 -37.19 0.19
CA LEU A 57 -2.86 -36.35 1.28
C LEU A 57 -4.33 -36.69 1.54
N ASP A 58 -4.66 -37.01 2.78
CA ASP A 58 -6.04 -37.29 3.19
C ASP A 58 -6.88 -36.00 3.22
N LEU A 59 -6.23 -34.86 3.52
CA LEU A 59 -6.82 -33.53 3.58
C LEU A 59 -5.84 -32.48 3.06
N ALA A 60 -6.34 -31.54 2.30
CA ALA A 60 -5.64 -30.33 1.97
C ALA A 60 -6.54 -29.12 2.25
N ARG A 61 -6.10 -28.25 3.14
CA ARG A 61 -6.76 -26.97 3.37
C ARG A 61 -6.22 -25.92 2.40
N LEU A 62 -7.10 -25.16 1.79
CA LEU A 62 -6.73 -24.01 0.98
C LEU A 62 -6.81 -22.76 1.86
N ASP A 63 -5.99 -21.78 1.56
CA ASP A 63 -6.15 -20.44 2.11
C ASP A 63 -7.57 -19.93 1.77
N PRO A 64 -8.28 -19.31 2.73
CA PRO A 64 -9.64 -18.85 2.49
C PRO A 64 -9.72 -17.92 1.30
N ALA A 65 -10.68 -18.17 0.40
CA ALA A 65 -11.03 -17.16 -0.59
C ALA A 65 -11.76 -16.02 0.12
N GLU A 66 -11.36 -14.77 -0.14
CA GLU A 66 -12.13 -13.64 0.31
C GLU A 66 -13.48 -13.63 -0.42
N ILE A 67 -14.52 -14.12 0.27
CA ILE A 67 -15.87 -14.30 -0.30
C ILE A 67 -16.61 -12.96 -0.30
N ALA A 68 -16.39 -12.15 0.73
CA ALA A 68 -16.92 -10.80 0.86
C ALA A 68 -16.12 -10.04 1.92
N SER A 69 -15.82 -8.81 1.64
CA SER A 69 -15.38 -7.86 2.65
C SER A 69 -16.60 -7.04 3.07
N ILE A 70 -16.93 -7.00 4.36
CA ILE A 70 -18.00 -6.15 4.89
C ILE A 70 -17.46 -4.73 4.91
N TYR A 71 -17.66 -4.02 3.80
CA TYR A 71 -17.29 -2.61 3.72
C TYR A 71 -18.52 -1.73 4.00
N PRO A 72 -18.36 -0.66 4.78
CA PRO A 72 -19.36 0.41 4.81
C PRO A 72 -19.54 0.98 3.38
N LEU A 73 -20.65 1.62 3.12
CA LEU A 73 -21.20 2.12 1.84
C LEU A 73 -20.22 2.78 0.83
N GLN A 74 -18.92 2.93 1.16
CA GLN A 74 -17.95 3.71 0.39
C GLN A 74 -17.04 2.89 -0.57
N LYS A 75 -17.22 1.57 -0.72
CA LYS A 75 -16.39 0.72 -1.61
C LYS A 75 -14.87 0.89 -1.40
N GLU A 76 -14.45 0.99 -0.16
CA GLU A 76 -13.05 1.13 0.22
C GLU A 76 -12.53 -0.16 0.86
N ASP A 77 -11.33 -0.57 0.49
CA ASP A 77 -10.65 -1.74 1.03
C ASP A 77 -9.49 -1.26 1.91
N ARG A 78 -9.57 -1.54 3.22
CA ARG A 78 -8.58 -1.10 4.22
C ARG A 78 -8.08 -2.28 5.04
N THR A 79 -6.80 -2.30 5.28
CA THR A 79 -6.14 -3.14 6.29
C THR A 79 -5.45 -2.17 7.23
N LEU A 80 -6.04 -1.98 8.41
CA LEU A 80 -5.49 -1.07 9.42
C LEU A 80 -4.22 -1.68 10.01
N VAL A 81 -3.25 -0.82 10.25
CA VAL A 81 -1.97 -1.14 10.89
C VAL A 81 -1.71 -0.15 12.02
N ASP A 82 -1.24 -0.63 13.15
CA ASP A 82 -0.80 0.19 14.26
C ASP A 82 0.59 0.77 13.93
N ILE A 83 0.88 1.99 14.37
CA ILE A 83 2.14 2.67 14.04
C ILE A 83 3.38 1.88 14.48
N GLU A 84 3.24 1.10 15.55
CA GLU A 84 4.29 0.26 16.12
C GLU A 84 4.67 -0.91 15.20
N ASP A 85 3.73 -1.40 14.39
CA ASP A 85 3.93 -2.49 13.43
C ASP A 85 4.42 -1.98 12.06
N VAL A 86 4.46 -0.66 11.86
CA VAL A 86 4.92 -0.07 10.59
C VAL A 86 6.45 -0.10 10.51
N PRO A 87 7.04 -0.60 9.41
CA PRO A 87 8.48 -0.57 9.24
C PRO A 87 9.07 0.83 9.46
N PRO A 88 10.12 0.98 10.30
CA PRO A 88 10.74 2.27 10.58
C PRO A 88 11.17 3.04 9.33
N LEU A 89 11.62 2.32 8.29
CA LEU A 89 12.00 2.90 7.01
C LEU A 89 10.79 3.54 6.28
N LEU A 90 9.60 2.97 6.41
CA LEU A 90 8.40 3.58 5.82
C LEU A 90 8.03 4.87 6.53
N VAL A 91 8.05 4.87 7.86
CA VAL A 91 7.76 6.05 8.69
C VAL A 91 8.72 7.20 8.39
N THR A 92 10.03 6.91 8.46
CA THR A 92 11.07 7.93 8.25
C THR A 92 11.19 8.36 6.78
N GLY A 93 11.04 7.42 5.87
CA GLY A 93 11.08 7.65 4.43
C GLY A 93 9.89 8.48 3.94
N LEU A 94 8.69 8.21 4.45
CA LEU A 94 7.51 9.01 4.15
C LEU A 94 7.70 10.47 4.58
N GLN A 95 8.21 10.70 5.81
CA GLN A 95 8.53 12.03 6.29
C GLN A 95 9.62 12.70 5.42
N ALA A 96 10.69 11.99 5.10
CA ALA A 96 11.78 12.52 4.29
C ALA A 96 11.34 12.98 2.89
N VAL A 97 10.38 12.27 2.28
CA VAL A 97 9.93 12.54 0.91
C VAL A 97 8.78 13.52 0.86
N GLU A 98 7.79 13.38 1.73
CA GLU A 98 6.55 14.16 1.68
C GLU A 98 6.60 15.39 2.61
N ASP A 99 7.23 15.27 3.78
CA ASP A 99 7.22 16.33 4.80
C ASP A 99 8.42 16.25 5.76
N ARG A 100 9.57 16.73 5.33
CA ARG A 100 10.83 16.68 6.11
C ARG A 100 10.75 17.40 7.47
N HIS A 101 9.80 18.29 7.62
CA HIS A 101 9.60 19.09 8.84
C HIS A 101 8.38 18.66 9.64
N PHE A 102 7.83 17.47 9.36
CA PHE A 102 6.61 16.96 10.00
C PHE A 102 6.62 17.09 11.52
N LYS A 103 7.75 16.75 12.15
CA LYS A 103 7.89 16.81 13.62
C LYS A 103 7.99 18.23 14.20
N SER A 104 8.22 19.26 13.36
CA SER A 104 8.57 20.61 13.83
C SER A 104 7.54 21.71 13.53
N HIS A 105 6.50 21.41 12.75
CA HIS A 105 5.45 22.39 12.45
C HIS A 105 4.09 21.98 13.06
N PRO A 106 3.20 22.92 13.36
CA PRO A 106 1.88 22.68 13.92
C PRO A 106 0.83 22.44 12.81
N GLY A 107 1.02 21.49 11.92
CA GLY A 107 0.09 21.14 10.83
C GLY A 107 0.29 21.91 9.52
N VAL A 108 0.81 23.12 9.56
CA VAL A 108 1.10 23.96 8.38
C VAL A 108 2.54 24.43 8.42
N TYR A 109 3.25 24.30 7.30
CA TYR A 109 4.65 24.73 7.16
C TYR A 109 4.79 25.93 6.21
N LEU A 110 4.64 27.15 6.75
CA LEU A 110 4.62 28.39 5.97
C LEU A 110 5.89 28.62 5.14
N ARG A 111 7.07 28.28 5.67
CA ARG A 111 8.34 28.38 4.93
C ARG A 111 8.35 27.43 3.74
N GLY A 112 7.78 26.25 3.87
CA GLY A 112 7.62 25.28 2.78
C GLY A 112 6.69 25.80 1.70
N ILE A 113 5.58 26.40 2.07
CA ILE A 113 4.61 27.01 1.14
C ILE A 113 5.29 28.15 0.35
N ALA A 114 5.99 29.06 1.03
CA ALA A 114 6.69 30.17 0.38
C ALA A 114 7.78 29.66 -0.59
N ARG A 115 8.57 28.67 -0.18
CA ARG A 115 9.59 28.03 -1.02
C ARG A 115 8.97 27.38 -2.26
N ALA A 116 7.90 26.60 -2.08
CA ALA A 116 7.20 25.94 -3.19
C ALA A 116 6.59 26.97 -4.16
N ALA A 117 5.97 28.04 -3.64
CA ALA A 117 5.44 29.13 -4.47
C ALA A 117 6.52 29.78 -5.34
N LEU A 118 7.69 30.07 -4.75
CA LEU A 118 8.81 30.67 -5.47
C LEU A 118 9.38 29.72 -6.54
N ALA A 119 9.54 28.43 -6.20
CA ALA A 119 10.02 27.42 -7.15
C ALA A 119 9.06 27.24 -8.32
N ASN A 120 7.76 27.19 -8.06
CA ASN A 120 6.73 27.04 -9.07
C ASN A 120 6.61 28.29 -9.98
N ALA A 121 6.71 29.48 -9.38
CA ALA A 121 6.73 30.74 -10.15
C ALA A 121 7.93 30.82 -11.10
N ARG A 122 9.14 30.44 -10.63
CA ARG A 122 10.34 30.39 -11.46
C ARG A 122 10.26 29.37 -12.58
N ALA A 123 9.65 28.22 -12.32
CA ALA A 123 9.51 27.13 -13.30
C ALA A 123 8.34 27.34 -14.27
N GLY A 124 7.44 28.30 -14.04
CA GLY A 124 6.22 28.50 -14.82
C GLY A 124 5.23 27.33 -14.73
N ARG A 125 5.46 26.36 -13.84
CA ARG A 125 4.63 25.16 -13.63
C ARG A 125 4.79 24.64 -12.21
N ALA A 126 3.85 23.80 -11.78
CA ALA A 126 3.94 23.15 -10.47
C ALA A 126 5.04 22.07 -10.46
N VAL A 127 6.19 22.39 -9.87
CA VAL A 127 7.34 21.48 -9.72
C VAL A 127 7.54 21.03 -8.28
N GLN A 128 7.07 21.81 -7.30
CA GLN A 128 7.23 21.51 -5.88
C GLN A 128 5.90 21.64 -5.12
N GLY A 129 5.60 20.68 -4.26
CA GLY A 129 4.50 20.74 -3.29
C GLY A 129 4.94 21.42 -2.00
N GLY A 130 4.00 22.14 -1.35
CA GLY A 130 4.23 22.79 -0.06
C GLY A 130 3.21 22.36 1.00
N SER A 131 2.41 21.32 0.75
CA SER A 131 1.43 20.79 1.71
C SER A 131 2.09 19.78 2.64
N THR A 132 1.73 19.82 3.92
CA THR A 132 2.19 18.88 4.94
C THR A 132 1.41 17.56 4.91
N LEU A 133 1.91 16.53 5.60
CA LEU A 133 1.18 15.26 5.79
C LEU A 133 -0.17 15.49 6.47
N THR A 134 -0.23 16.36 7.49
CA THR A 134 -1.46 16.72 8.19
C THR A 134 -2.47 17.37 7.25
N GLN A 135 -2.03 18.30 6.38
CA GLN A 135 -2.91 18.90 5.37
C GLN A 135 -3.41 17.87 4.34
N GLN A 136 -2.56 16.92 3.95
CA GLN A 136 -2.96 15.84 3.05
C GLN A 136 -3.99 14.92 3.70
N LEU A 137 -3.82 14.60 4.99
CA LEU A 137 -4.76 13.81 5.76
C LEU A 137 -6.14 14.48 5.83
N VAL A 138 -6.18 15.75 6.24
CA VAL A 138 -7.41 16.56 6.29
C VAL A 138 -8.11 16.58 4.94
N LYS A 139 -7.36 16.81 3.88
CA LYS A 139 -7.92 16.80 2.52
C LYS A 139 -8.58 15.46 2.17
N ASN A 140 -7.98 14.35 2.56
CA ASN A 140 -8.49 13.02 2.24
C ASN A 140 -9.77 12.68 3.02
N PHE A 141 -9.83 13.06 4.30
CA PHE A 141 -10.96 12.74 5.18
C PHE A 141 -12.17 13.68 5.02
N PHE A 142 -11.92 14.97 4.92
CA PHE A 142 -12.96 15.97 5.19
C PHE A 142 -13.29 16.88 4.01
N LEU A 143 -12.49 16.86 2.95
CA LEU A 143 -12.62 17.87 1.90
C LEU A 143 -12.94 17.26 0.54
N THR A 144 -13.69 18.02 -0.26
CA THR A 144 -13.99 17.68 -1.65
C THR A 144 -12.75 17.80 -2.55
N ARG A 145 -12.82 17.20 -3.75
CA ARG A 145 -11.72 17.26 -4.73
C ARG A 145 -11.59 18.62 -5.44
N ASP A 146 -12.42 19.60 -5.06
CA ASP A 146 -12.40 20.93 -5.68
C ASP A 146 -11.07 21.66 -5.42
N ARG A 147 -10.59 22.35 -6.45
CA ARG A 147 -9.33 23.11 -6.37
C ARG A 147 -9.61 24.60 -6.15
N THR A 148 -10.17 24.95 -4.99
CA THR A 148 -10.50 26.35 -4.65
C THR A 148 -9.57 26.87 -3.55
N VAL A 149 -9.39 28.20 -3.51
CA VAL A 149 -8.62 28.86 -2.46
C VAL A 149 -9.29 28.68 -1.10
N VAL A 150 -10.63 28.76 -1.06
CA VAL A 150 -11.42 28.55 0.15
C VAL A 150 -11.19 27.15 0.72
N ARG A 151 -11.23 26.13 -0.13
CA ARG A 151 -10.91 24.77 0.31
C ARG A 151 -9.50 24.66 0.87
N LYS A 152 -8.51 25.32 0.24
CA LYS A 152 -7.12 25.28 0.73
C LYS A 152 -6.94 26.01 2.05
N PHE A 153 -7.70 27.06 2.28
CA PHE A 153 -7.73 27.76 3.56
C PHE A 153 -8.36 26.89 4.67
N ASN A 154 -9.51 26.26 4.38
CA ASN A 154 -10.16 25.32 5.30
C ASN A 154 -9.22 24.14 5.64
N GLU A 155 -8.52 23.58 4.65
CA GLU A 155 -7.51 22.55 4.84
C GLU A 155 -6.43 22.98 5.85
N ALA A 156 -5.94 24.22 5.74
CA ALA A 156 -4.93 24.74 6.65
C ALA A 156 -5.46 24.92 8.07
N ILE A 157 -6.67 25.47 8.25
CA ILE A 157 -7.29 25.62 9.57
C ILE A 157 -7.54 24.26 10.21
N MET A 158 -8.12 23.32 9.46
CA MET A 158 -8.40 21.98 9.98
C MET A 158 -7.11 21.23 10.34
N ALA A 159 -6.02 21.41 9.57
CA ALA A 159 -4.73 20.83 9.91
C ALA A 159 -4.17 21.38 11.23
N LEU A 160 -4.33 22.68 11.49
CA LEU A 160 -3.96 23.30 12.79
C LEU A 160 -4.82 22.74 13.93
N LEU A 161 -6.14 22.61 13.72
CA LEU A 161 -7.04 22.06 14.73
C LEU A 161 -6.73 20.58 15.03
N LEU A 162 -6.39 19.79 14.00
CA LEU A 162 -6.02 18.39 14.17
C LEU A 162 -4.78 18.27 15.08
N GLU A 163 -3.76 19.08 14.84
CA GLU A 163 -2.51 19.08 15.61
C GLU A 163 -2.66 19.64 17.04
N LEU A 164 -3.78 20.30 17.34
CA LEU A 164 -4.11 20.69 18.71
C LEU A 164 -4.73 19.55 19.54
N HIS A 165 -5.30 18.55 18.88
CA HIS A 165 -6.05 17.48 19.53
C HIS A 165 -5.35 16.12 19.47
N TYR A 166 -4.49 15.90 18.47
CA TYR A 166 -3.81 14.65 18.22
C TYR A 166 -2.31 14.86 18.14
N ASP A 167 -1.55 13.91 18.63
CA ASP A 167 -0.09 13.94 18.52
C ASP A 167 0.41 13.53 17.13
N LYS A 168 1.72 13.67 16.91
CA LYS A 168 2.33 13.36 15.62
C LYS A 168 2.28 11.88 15.25
N ALA A 169 2.28 10.98 16.23
CA ALA A 169 2.21 9.55 15.99
C ALA A 169 0.80 9.16 15.54
N GLU A 170 -0.23 9.65 16.24
CA GLU A 170 -1.63 9.45 15.89
C GLU A 170 -1.96 9.99 14.48
N ILE A 171 -1.50 11.19 14.15
CA ILE A 171 -1.69 11.80 12.83
C ILE A 171 -1.00 10.98 11.75
N LEU A 172 0.21 10.49 12.01
CA LEU A 172 0.96 9.70 11.04
C LEU A 172 0.33 8.32 10.85
N GLU A 173 -0.14 7.67 11.92
CA GLU A 173 -0.87 6.41 11.86
C GLU A 173 -2.15 6.55 11.03
N ALA A 174 -2.95 7.59 11.33
CA ALA A 174 -4.13 7.90 10.54
C ALA A 174 -3.80 8.13 9.05
N TYR A 175 -2.70 8.82 8.76
CA TYR A 175 -2.24 9.04 7.39
C TYR A 175 -1.85 7.73 6.68
N ILE A 176 -1.08 6.88 7.36
CA ILE A 176 -0.62 5.58 6.84
C ILE A 176 -1.81 4.68 6.51
N ASN A 177 -2.87 4.75 7.30
CA ASN A 177 -4.09 3.97 7.10
C ASN A 177 -5.07 4.57 6.08
N GLU A 178 -5.00 5.89 5.82
CA GLU A 178 -6.00 6.60 4.99
C GLU A 178 -5.55 6.89 3.57
N VAL A 179 -4.25 7.08 3.35
CA VAL A 179 -3.76 7.59 2.06
C VAL A 179 -4.20 6.71 0.90
N PHE A 180 -4.77 7.32 -0.15
CA PHE A 180 -5.13 6.61 -1.38
C PHE A 180 -3.88 6.23 -2.17
N LEU A 181 -3.72 4.93 -2.46
CA LEU A 181 -2.53 4.39 -3.13
C LEU A 181 -2.84 3.62 -4.42
N GLY A 182 -4.10 3.46 -4.77
CA GLY A 182 -4.45 2.77 -6.00
C GLY A 182 -5.93 2.43 -6.17
N GLN A 183 -6.22 1.72 -7.24
CA GLN A 183 -7.56 1.28 -7.59
C GLN A 183 -7.54 -0.17 -8.05
N GLN A 184 -8.40 -1.00 -7.47
CA GLN A 184 -8.62 -2.39 -7.85
C GLN A 184 -10.06 -2.55 -8.36
N GLY A 185 -10.25 -2.55 -9.68
CA GLY A 185 -11.60 -2.53 -10.24
C GLY A 185 -12.38 -1.31 -9.76
N SER A 186 -13.50 -1.55 -9.05
CA SER A 186 -14.33 -0.50 -8.44
C SER A 186 -13.90 -0.10 -7.04
N TYR A 187 -12.93 -0.78 -6.42
CA TYR A 187 -12.49 -0.55 -5.05
C TYR A 187 -11.25 0.34 -5.00
N ALA A 188 -11.28 1.35 -4.15
CA ALA A 188 -10.12 2.18 -3.87
C ALA A 188 -9.20 1.47 -2.86
N VAL A 189 -7.90 1.48 -3.12
CA VAL A 189 -6.88 0.94 -2.23
C VAL A 189 -6.41 2.06 -1.32
N HIS A 190 -6.82 2.01 -0.06
CA HIS A 190 -6.44 2.96 0.97
C HIS A 190 -5.49 2.31 1.98
N GLY A 191 -4.53 3.11 2.45
CA GLY A 191 -3.52 2.74 3.42
C GLY A 191 -2.38 1.87 2.88
N PHE A 192 -1.25 1.94 3.56
CA PHE A 192 -0.04 1.20 3.18
C PHE A 192 -0.18 -0.30 3.43
N GLY A 193 -0.91 -0.70 4.49
CA GLY A 193 -1.16 -2.11 4.78
C GLY A 193 -1.88 -2.81 3.62
N ARG A 194 -2.99 -2.22 3.15
CA ARG A 194 -3.71 -2.77 2.00
C ARG A 194 -2.93 -2.66 0.70
N ALA A 195 -2.21 -1.57 0.50
CA ALA A 195 -1.37 -1.39 -0.69
C ALA A 195 -0.24 -2.42 -0.77
N SER A 196 0.35 -2.80 0.37
CA SER A 196 1.34 -3.89 0.45
C SER A 196 0.78 -5.21 -0.08
N LEU A 197 -0.37 -5.62 0.40
CA LEU A 197 -1.05 -6.83 -0.06
C LEU A 197 -1.43 -6.71 -1.54
N PHE A 198 -1.95 -5.55 -1.97
CA PHE A 198 -2.39 -5.33 -3.34
C PHE A 198 -1.26 -5.38 -4.37
N TYR A 199 -0.12 -4.75 -4.09
CA TYR A 199 0.98 -4.66 -5.06
C TYR A 199 1.98 -5.81 -4.96
N PHE A 200 2.21 -6.35 -3.76
CA PHE A 200 3.29 -7.29 -3.48
C PHE A 200 2.84 -8.64 -2.91
N ASP A 201 1.54 -8.77 -2.56
CA ASP A 201 0.97 -9.99 -1.97
C ASP A 201 1.68 -10.43 -0.68
N GLN A 202 2.10 -9.45 0.14
CA GLN A 202 2.78 -9.68 1.41
C GLN A 202 2.44 -8.58 2.43
N PRO A 203 2.55 -8.88 3.74
CA PRO A 203 2.26 -7.91 4.81
C PRO A 203 3.32 -6.80 4.83
N LEU A 204 2.92 -5.66 5.40
CA LEU A 204 3.70 -4.42 5.39
C LEU A 204 5.09 -4.57 6.02
N GLU A 205 5.19 -5.37 7.08
CA GLU A 205 6.40 -5.61 7.87
C GLU A 205 7.48 -6.37 7.09
N ARG A 206 7.09 -7.05 6.01
CA ARG A 206 7.99 -7.84 5.17
C ARG A 206 8.46 -7.12 3.91
N LEU A 207 8.07 -5.86 3.75
CA LEU A 207 8.47 -5.10 2.57
C LEU A 207 9.96 -4.77 2.58
N GLU A 208 10.60 -5.00 1.46
CA GLU A 208 11.97 -4.58 1.23
C GLU A 208 12.07 -3.07 0.93
N PRO A 209 13.24 -2.42 1.11
CA PRO A 209 13.39 -0.98 0.92
C PRO A 209 12.91 -0.45 -0.43
N HIS A 210 13.11 -1.18 -1.50
CA HIS A 210 12.65 -0.78 -2.83
C HIS A 210 11.12 -0.86 -3.00
N GLN A 211 10.46 -1.75 -2.28
CA GLN A 211 9.00 -1.88 -2.25
C GLN A 211 8.38 -0.74 -1.43
N ILE A 212 8.98 -0.43 -0.27
CA ILE A 212 8.61 0.73 0.55
C ILE A 212 8.75 2.03 -0.28
N ALA A 213 9.88 2.19 -0.98
CA ALA A 213 10.12 3.35 -1.84
C ALA A 213 9.07 3.47 -2.97
N LEU A 214 8.63 2.35 -3.55
CA LEU A 214 7.56 2.36 -4.54
C LEU A 214 6.26 2.86 -3.94
N LEU A 215 5.82 2.32 -2.79
CA LEU A 215 4.57 2.74 -2.13
C LEU A 215 4.60 4.23 -1.76
N ILE A 216 5.70 4.74 -1.20
CA ILE A 216 5.87 6.17 -0.92
C ILE A 216 5.81 6.98 -2.22
N GLY A 217 6.42 6.47 -3.29
CA GLY A 217 6.36 7.10 -4.60
C GLY A 217 4.95 7.27 -5.15
N LEU A 218 4.06 6.31 -4.86
CA LEU A 218 2.66 6.33 -5.28
C LEU A 218 1.85 7.47 -4.62
N VAL A 219 2.21 7.91 -3.43
CA VAL A 219 1.51 8.99 -2.70
C VAL A 219 1.35 10.24 -3.58
N LYS A 220 2.37 10.59 -4.33
CA LYS A 220 2.37 11.77 -5.21
C LYS A 220 1.32 11.72 -6.31
N GLY A 221 0.95 10.53 -6.76
CA GLY A 221 -0.01 10.36 -7.85
C GLY A 221 -0.27 8.89 -8.17
N PRO A 222 -1.12 8.21 -7.38
CA PRO A 222 -1.32 6.75 -7.47
C PRO A 222 -1.74 6.27 -8.86
N SER A 223 -2.58 7.03 -9.54
CA SER A 223 -3.01 6.66 -10.90
C SER A 223 -1.93 6.89 -11.95
N TYR A 224 -1.13 7.97 -11.80
CA TYR A 224 -0.08 8.34 -12.74
C TYR A 224 1.15 7.41 -12.63
N TYR A 225 1.49 7.00 -11.40
CA TYR A 225 2.61 6.12 -11.10
C TYR A 225 2.19 4.66 -10.88
N ASN A 226 0.99 4.26 -11.27
CA ASN A 226 0.50 2.90 -11.08
C ASN A 226 1.45 1.87 -11.74
N PRO A 227 2.11 0.97 -10.98
CA PRO A 227 3.12 0.06 -11.53
C PRO A 227 2.55 -0.98 -12.50
N ARG A 228 1.25 -1.28 -12.39
CA ARG A 228 0.55 -2.22 -13.29
C ARG A 228 0.20 -1.59 -14.63
N LYS A 229 0.02 -0.25 -14.67
CA LYS A 229 -0.35 0.49 -15.89
C LYS A 229 0.83 1.23 -16.50
N HIS A 230 1.73 1.73 -15.67
CA HIS A 230 2.84 2.60 -16.06
C HIS A 230 4.14 2.18 -15.35
N PRO A 231 4.68 0.96 -15.62
CA PRO A 231 5.82 0.40 -14.89
C PRO A 231 7.08 1.28 -14.94
N GLU A 232 7.36 1.91 -16.07
CA GLU A 232 8.54 2.76 -16.21
C GLU A 232 8.45 4.02 -15.32
N ARG A 233 7.30 4.71 -15.32
CA ARG A 233 7.09 5.88 -14.43
C ARG A 233 7.15 5.50 -12.96
N ALA A 234 6.61 4.33 -12.61
CA ALA A 234 6.66 3.81 -11.26
C ALA A 234 8.10 3.52 -10.83
N ARG A 235 8.91 2.94 -11.72
CA ARG A 235 10.34 2.67 -11.51
C ARG A 235 11.11 3.97 -11.32
N GLU A 236 10.98 4.91 -12.23
CA GLU A 236 11.63 6.22 -12.12
C GLU A 236 11.28 6.93 -10.80
N ARG A 237 10.00 6.89 -10.41
CA ARG A 237 9.55 7.50 -9.15
C ARG A 237 10.09 6.78 -7.93
N ARG A 238 10.09 5.46 -7.92
CA ARG A 238 10.73 4.64 -6.88
C ARG A 238 12.22 5.01 -6.73
N ASP A 239 12.94 5.09 -7.84
CA ASP A 239 14.38 5.37 -7.83
C ASP A 239 14.67 6.78 -7.29
N GLN A 240 13.83 7.78 -7.60
CA GLN A 240 13.89 9.11 -6.98
C GLN A 240 13.69 9.06 -5.47
N VAL A 241 12.79 8.19 -4.96
CA VAL A 241 12.59 8.01 -3.52
C VAL A 241 13.80 7.33 -2.89
N LEU A 242 14.38 6.31 -3.53
CA LEU A 242 15.60 5.65 -3.05
C LEU A 242 16.79 6.62 -2.99
N VAL A 243 16.95 7.48 -3.98
CA VAL A 243 17.95 8.56 -3.93
C VAL A 243 17.71 9.48 -2.73
N SER A 244 16.45 9.86 -2.47
CA SER A 244 16.13 10.67 -1.29
C SER A 244 16.45 9.94 0.03
N PHE A 245 16.28 8.62 0.08
CA PHE A 245 16.67 7.82 1.25
C PHE A 245 18.19 7.84 1.46
N ALA A 246 18.97 7.69 0.39
CA ALA A 246 20.43 7.78 0.47
C ALA A 246 20.90 9.18 0.88
N GLU A 247 20.34 10.25 0.30
CA GLU A 247 20.66 11.64 0.66
C GLU A 247 20.32 12.00 2.11
N THR A 248 19.33 11.32 2.70
CA THR A 248 18.93 11.53 4.11
C THR A 248 19.55 10.53 5.08
N GLY A 249 20.42 9.63 4.59
CA GLY A 249 21.08 8.63 5.40
C GLY A 249 20.17 7.50 5.92
N LEU A 250 19.01 7.32 5.31
CA LEU A 250 18.08 6.22 5.66
C LEU A 250 18.51 4.89 5.02
N LEU A 251 19.28 4.94 3.96
CA LEU A 251 19.95 3.80 3.33
C LEU A 251 21.42 4.15 3.07
N SER A 252 22.29 3.20 3.34
CA SER A 252 23.74 3.26 3.07
C SER A 252 24.04 2.72 1.67
#